data_f6a65cd281658ef8b5b12761650a7b85
#
_entry.id   f6a65cd281658ef8b5b12761650a7b85
#
_cell.length_a   1.000
_cell.length_b   1.000
_cell.length_c   1.000
_cell.angle_alpha   90.00
_cell.angle_beta   90.00
_cell.angle_gamma   90.00
#
_symmetry.space_group_name_H-M   'P 1'
#
loop_
_entity.id
_entity.type
_entity.pdbx_description
1 polymer ?
#
loop_
_entity_poly.entity_id
_entity_poly.type
_entity_poly.pdbx_seq_one_letter_code
_entity_poly.pdbx_strand_id
1 'polypeptide(L)'
;MEFVNALKKRRTYYSINRSLPVSEEKIIETVQEVTEATPDAFNMKSARVVIAIGQKQDALWDTVYDAFEGKVAHEKIDSFKSGAGTVLYFIDENVVKGMQEQFAAYADNFPKWANHANGMLQSNVWTALRQLDVGASLQHYNPVIDKAVR
;
A
#
# COMPACT_ATOMS: atom_id res chain seq x y z
N MET A 1 -11.90 -12.71 -12.63
CA MET A 1 -12.95 -12.69 -11.57
C MET A 1 -13.61 -11.32 -11.59
N GLU A 2 -14.93 -11.23 -11.52
CA GLU A 2 -15.62 -9.94 -11.46
C GLU A 2 -15.33 -9.21 -10.15
N PHE A 3 -15.34 -7.85 -10.18
CA PHE A 3 -14.97 -6.99 -9.06
C PHE A 3 -15.71 -7.33 -7.75
N VAL A 4 -17.04 -7.44 -7.78
CA VAL A 4 -17.84 -7.73 -6.58
C VAL A 4 -17.49 -9.10 -5.98
N ASN A 5 -17.22 -10.08 -6.82
CA ASN A 5 -16.79 -11.40 -6.36
C ASN A 5 -15.39 -11.37 -5.75
N ALA A 6 -14.46 -10.58 -6.35
CA ALA A 6 -13.14 -10.38 -5.77
C ALA A 6 -13.23 -9.68 -4.41
N LEU A 7 -14.05 -8.65 -4.30
CA LEU A 7 -14.28 -7.92 -3.05
C LEU A 7 -14.82 -8.85 -1.95
N LYS A 8 -15.78 -9.71 -2.27
CA LYS A 8 -16.33 -10.70 -1.32
C LYS A 8 -15.31 -11.75 -0.89
N LYS A 9 -14.41 -12.16 -1.79
CA LYS A 9 -13.37 -13.16 -1.54
C LYS A 9 -12.08 -12.59 -0.94
N ARG A 10 -11.90 -11.26 -1.00
CA ARG A 10 -10.77 -10.59 -0.39
C ARG A 10 -10.80 -10.82 1.13
N ARG A 11 -9.72 -11.35 1.66
CA ARG A 11 -9.52 -11.59 3.09
C ARG A 11 -8.11 -11.18 3.48
N THR A 12 -7.87 -10.99 4.75
CA THR A 12 -6.53 -10.90 5.30
C THR A 12 -5.93 -12.30 5.33
N TYR A 13 -4.89 -12.52 4.53
CA TYR A 13 -4.13 -13.76 4.51
C TYR A 13 -2.87 -13.57 5.34
N TYR A 14 -2.76 -14.27 6.46
CA TYR A 14 -1.58 -14.21 7.33
C TYR A 14 -0.50 -15.20 6.92
N SER A 15 -0.88 -16.35 6.39
CA SER A 15 0.05 -17.35 5.86
C SER A 15 0.29 -17.06 4.38
N ILE A 16 1.24 -16.18 4.12
CA ILE A 16 1.67 -15.79 2.77
C ILE A 16 3.04 -16.39 2.45
N ASN A 17 3.35 -16.53 1.17
CA ASN A 17 4.62 -17.03 0.69
C ASN A 17 5.02 -16.35 -0.63
N ARG A 18 6.17 -16.74 -1.20
CA ARG A 18 6.70 -16.15 -2.43
C ARG A 18 6.14 -16.73 -3.72
N SER A 19 5.30 -17.76 -3.64
CA SER A 19 4.67 -18.34 -4.82
C SER A 19 3.53 -17.44 -5.30
N LEU A 20 3.65 -16.97 -6.53
CA LEU A 20 2.64 -16.15 -7.18
C LEU A 20 1.92 -16.95 -8.27
N PRO A 21 0.59 -16.82 -8.41
CA PRO A 21 -0.17 -17.44 -9.50
C PRO A 21 0.01 -16.73 -10.85
N VAL A 22 0.61 -15.54 -10.84
CA VAL A 22 0.92 -14.71 -12.00
C VAL A 22 2.35 -14.18 -11.90
N SER A 23 2.89 -13.59 -12.96
CA SER A 23 4.24 -13.02 -12.93
C SER A 23 4.32 -11.75 -12.06
N GLU A 24 5.52 -11.41 -11.58
CA GLU A 24 5.78 -10.17 -10.84
C GLU A 24 5.43 -8.95 -11.69
N GLU A 25 5.75 -8.98 -12.99
CA GLU A 25 5.42 -7.90 -13.93
C GLU A 25 3.91 -7.66 -13.96
N LYS A 26 3.10 -8.73 -13.96
CA LYS A 26 1.64 -8.60 -13.95
C LYS A 26 1.12 -7.96 -12.66
N ILE A 27 1.76 -8.25 -11.52
CA ILE A 27 1.45 -7.59 -10.25
C ILE A 27 1.77 -6.09 -10.35
N ILE A 28 2.97 -5.75 -10.83
CA ILE A 28 3.42 -4.35 -10.96
C ILE A 28 2.50 -3.56 -11.88
N GLU A 29 2.20 -4.08 -13.08
CA GLU A 29 1.27 -3.47 -14.02
C GLU A 29 -0.10 -3.23 -13.39
N THR A 30 -0.65 -4.25 -12.72
CA THR A 30 -1.97 -4.14 -12.07
C THR A 30 -1.99 -3.08 -10.99
N VAL A 31 -0.97 -3.00 -10.14
CA VAL A 31 -0.86 -1.97 -9.10
C VAL A 31 -0.74 -0.58 -9.73
N GLN A 32 0.03 -0.44 -10.81
CA GLN A 32 0.17 0.81 -11.54
C GLN A 32 -1.17 1.25 -12.15
N GLU A 33 -1.83 0.40 -12.92
CA GLU A 33 -3.13 0.69 -13.55
C GLU A 33 -4.17 1.11 -12.51
N VAL A 34 -4.25 0.41 -11.39
CA VAL A 34 -5.18 0.72 -10.30
C VAL A 34 -4.83 2.05 -9.63
N THR A 35 -3.55 2.34 -9.46
CA THR A 35 -3.10 3.63 -8.89
C THR A 35 -3.50 4.79 -9.79
N GLU A 36 -3.31 4.66 -11.10
CA GLU A 36 -3.67 5.68 -12.08
C GLU A 36 -5.19 5.88 -12.20
N ALA A 37 -5.96 4.79 -12.06
CA ALA A 37 -7.42 4.81 -12.17
C ALA A 37 -8.13 5.26 -10.88
N THR A 38 -7.47 5.18 -9.72
CA THR A 38 -8.09 5.58 -8.45
C THR A 38 -8.25 7.09 -8.38
N PRO A 39 -9.49 7.60 -8.16
CA PRO A 39 -9.74 9.04 -8.14
C PRO A 39 -9.14 9.71 -6.90
N ASP A 40 -8.75 10.97 -7.08
CA ASP A 40 -8.31 11.85 -6.01
C ASP A 40 -9.00 13.22 -6.13
N ALA A 41 -9.25 13.88 -5.01
CA ALA A 41 -9.93 15.16 -5.00
C ALA A 41 -9.21 16.20 -5.88
N PHE A 42 -9.96 16.94 -6.70
CA PHE A 42 -9.42 17.89 -7.67
C PHE A 42 -8.42 17.27 -8.65
N ASN A 43 -8.44 15.95 -8.80
CA ASN A 43 -7.44 15.21 -9.59
C ASN A 43 -6.00 15.56 -9.20
N MET A 44 -5.74 15.80 -7.91
CA MET A 44 -4.45 16.27 -7.43
C MET A 44 -3.34 15.23 -7.49
N LYS A 45 -3.70 13.94 -7.62
CA LYS A 45 -2.74 12.83 -7.73
C LYS A 45 -1.70 12.83 -6.61
N SER A 46 -2.18 12.85 -5.38
CA SER A 46 -1.34 12.89 -4.18
C SER A 46 -0.69 11.55 -3.83
N ALA A 47 -1.20 10.43 -4.38
CA ALA A 47 -0.68 9.12 -4.07
C ALA A 47 0.72 8.87 -4.67
N ARG A 48 1.57 8.20 -3.87
CA ARG A 48 2.82 7.59 -4.32
C ARG A 48 2.85 6.14 -3.86
N VAL A 49 3.19 5.25 -4.76
CA VAL A 49 3.22 3.80 -4.49
C VAL A 49 4.63 3.27 -4.77
N VAL A 50 5.14 2.48 -3.85
CA VAL A 50 6.42 1.78 -3.99
C VAL A 50 6.17 0.29 -3.79
N ILE A 51 6.74 -0.54 -4.68
CA ILE A 51 6.64 -1.99 -4.58
C ILE A 51 8.03 -2.55 -4.26
N ALA A 52 8.15 -3.20 -3.10
CA ALA A 52 9.36 -3.90 -2.70
C ALA A 52 9.21 -5.40 -3.01
N ILE A 53 10.14 -5.96 -3.79
CA ILE A 53 10.19 -7.38 -4.16
C ILE A 53 11.60 -7.94 -4.00
N GLY A 54 11.74 -9.25 -3.95
CA GLY A 54 13.04 -9.93 -3.83
C GLY A 54 13.83 -9.46 -2.60
N GLN A 55 15.09 -9.09 -2.81
CA GLN A 55 15.97 -8.59 -1.72
C GLN A 55 15.46 -7.29 -1.07
N LYS A 56 14.71 -6.46 -1.80
CA LYS A 56 14.11 -5.24 -1.25
C LYS A 56 12.97 -5.55 -0.29
N GLN A 57 12.20 -6.61 -0.55
CA GLN A 57 11.22 -7.15 0.38
C GLN A 57 11.89 -7.55 1.71
N ASP A 58 12.98 -8.29 1.65
CA ASP A 58 13.71 -8.73 2.83
C ASP A 58 14.25 -7.53 3.64
N ALA A 59 14.94 -6.61 2.96
CA ALA A 59 15.49 -5.41 3.57
C ALA A 59 14.42 -4.51 4.22
N LEU A 60 13.26 -4.37 3.56
CA LEU A 60 12.14 -3.61 4.10
C LEU A 60 11.69 -4.17 5.45
N TRP A 61 11.42 -5.48 5.52
CA TRP A 61 10.91 -6.09 6.75
C TRP A 61 11.95 -6.20 7.86
N ASP A 62 13.24 -6.32 7.53
CA ASP A 62 14.33 -6.17 8.50
C ASP A 62 14.36 -4.74 9.08
N THR A 63 14.21 -3.73 8.23
CA THR A 63 14.08 -2.33 8.66
C THR A 63 12.86 -2.10 9.56
N VAL A 64 11.72 -2.70 9.23
CA VAL A 64 10.50 -2.65 10.05
C VAL A 64 10.74 -3.30 11.43
N TYR A 65 11.38 -4.47 11.45
CA TYR A 65 11.71 -5.15 12.69
C TYR A 65 12.61 -4.29 13.60
N ASP A 66 13.68 -3.73 13.04
CA ASP A 66 14.62 -2.88 13.75
C ASP A 66 13.94 -1.62 14.33
N ALA A 67 13.00 -1.02 13.58
CA ALA A 67 12.25 0.15 14.01
C ALA A 67 11.39 -0.11 15.25
N PHE A 68 11.00 -1.35 15.50
CA PHE A 68 10.26 -1.73 16.70
C PHE A 68 11.12 -1.88 17.96
N GLU A 69 12.44 -1.89 17.85
CA GLU A 69 13.38 -1.96 19.00
C GLU A 69 13.05 -3.11 19.96
N GLY A 70 12.74 -4.29 19.45
CA GLY A 70 12.39 -5.49 20.23
C GLY A 70 10.97 -5.53 20.81
N LYS A 71 10.11 -4.56 20.46
CA LYS A 71 8.70 -4.51 20.94
C LYS A 71 7.73 -5.38 20.13
N VAL A 72 8.21 -6.07 19.10
CA VAL A 72 7.42 -6.98 18.27
C VAL A 72 8.12 -8.34 18.18
N ALA A 73 7.35 -9.42 18.16
CA ALA A 73 7.90 -10.76 17.98
C ALA A 73 8.50 -10.93 16.58
N HIS A 74 9.69 -11.51 16.50
CA HIS A 74 10.42 -11.74 15.25
C HIS A 74 9.57 -12.57 14.26
N GLU A 75 8.93 -13.63 14.75
CA GLU A 75 8.08 -14.53 13.97
C GLU A 75 6.92 -13.81 13.27
N LYS A 76 6.39 -12.76 13.91
CA LYS A 76 5.33 -11.95 13.32
C LYS A 76 5.84 -11.18 12.09
N ILE A 77 7.02 -10.58 12.18
CA ILE A 77 7.64 -9.86 11.06
C ILE A 77 8.07 -10.84 9.96
N ASP A 78 8.65 -11.97 10.34
CA ASP A 78 9.04 -13.03 9.40
C ASP A 78 7.85 -13.56 8.59
N SER A 79 6.67 -13.66 9.20
CA SER A 79 5.46 -14.10 8.49
C SER A 79 5.09 -13.18 7.32
N PHE A 80 5.35 -11.87 7.43
CA PHE A 80 5.12 -10.90 6.35
C PHE A 80 6.32 -10.81 5.38
N LYS A 81 7.53 -10.90 5.90
CA LYS A 81 8.76 -11.00 5.10
C LYS A 81 8.74 -12.19 4.14
N SER A 82 8.04 -13.27 4.53
CA SER A 82 7.86 -14.47 3.69
C SER A 82 7.01 -14.24 2.44
N GLY A 83 6.31 -13.12 2.31
CA GLY A 83 5.55 -12.77 1.12
C GLY A 83 6.42 -12.50 -0.10
N ALA A 84 5.82 -12.55 -1.29
CA ALA A 84 6.49 -12.26 -2.55
C ALA A 84 6.92 -10.78 -2.68
N GLY A 85 6.17 -9.88 -2.07
CA GLY A 85 6.47 -8.45 -2.08
C GLY A 85 5.56 -7.65 -1.15
N THR A 86 5.85 -6.36 -1.05
CA THR A 86 5.09 -5.39 -0.28
C THR A 86 4.79 -4.16 -1.11
N VAL A 87 3.54 -3.73 -1.08
CA VAL A 87 3.10 -2.46 -1.67
C VAL A 87 3.02 -1.42 -0.56
N LEU A 88 3.81 -0.37 -0.68
CA LEU A 88 3.84 0.76 0.24
C LEU A 88 3.07 1.93 -0.35
N TYR A 89 2.24 2.56 0.46
CA TYR A 89 1.40 3.70 0.07
C TYR A 89 1.82 4.96 0.80
N PHE A 90 2.07 6.01 0.05
CA PHE A 90 2.45 7.32 0.57
C PHE A 90 1.54 8.41 0.02
N ILE A 91 1.44 9.50 0.74
CA ILE A 91 0.84 10.76 0.29
C ILE A 91 1.96 11.77 0.08
N ASP A 92 2.02 12.36 -1.10
CA ASP A 92 2.94 13.46 -1.39
C ASP A 92 2.43 14.75 -0.75
N GLU A 93 3.04 15.12 0.37
CA GLU A 93 2.65 16.31 1.13
C GLU A 93 2.86 17.61 0.34
N ASN A 94 3.81 17.65 -0.61
CA ASN A 94 4.04 18.82 -1.45
C ASN A 94 2.87 19.05 -2.41
N VAL A 95 2.30 17.97 -2.95
CA VAL A 95 1.08 18.06 -3.76
C VAL A 95 -0.07 18.61 -2.92
N VAL A 96 -0.29 18.08 -1.72
CA VAL A 96 -1.35 18.53 -0.81
C VAL A 96 -1.17 20.01 -0.46
N LYS A 97 0.03 20.45 -0.09
CA LYS A 97 0.35 21.85 0.23
C LYS A 97 0.10 22.77 -0.97
N GLY A 98 0.53 22.38 -2.16
CA GLY A 98 0.28 23.15 -3.38
C GLY A 98 -1.21 23.37 -3.63
N MET A 99 -2.05 22.34 -3.39
CA MET A 99 -3.50 22.46 -3.50
C MET A 99 -4.10 23.39 -2.43
N GLN A 100 -3.60 23.33 -1.19
CA GLN A 100 -4.03 24.22 -0.10
C GLN A 100 -3.74 25.68 -0.45
N GLU A 101 -2.60 25.97 -1.06
CA GLU A 101 -2.23 27.32 -1.49
C GLU A 101 -3.10 27.79 -2.66
N GLN A 102 -3.30 26.93 -3.66
CA GLN A 102 -4.08 27.25 -4.86
C GLN A 102 -5.57 27.45 -4.57
N PHE A 103 -6.12 26.67 -3.64
CA PHE A 103 -7.54 26.66 -3.28
C PHE A 103 -7.74 26.89 -1.79
N ALA A 104 -7.32 28.07 -1.32
CA ALA A 104 -7.26 28.42 0.11
C ALA A 104 -8.60 28.24 0.85
N ALA A 105 -9.73 28.42 0.19
CA ALA A 105 -11.07 28.19 0.78
C ALA A 105 -11.30 26.73 1.23
N TYR A 106 -10.57 25.78 0.67
CA TYR A 106 -10.66 24.34 0.95
C TYR A 106 -9.39 23.78 1.61
N ALA A 107 -8.47 24.63 2.04
CA ALA A 107 -7.15 24.23 2.54
C ALA A 107 -7.23 23.10 3.60
N ASP A 108 -8.14 23.21 4.56
CA ASP A 108 -8.30 22.22 5.64
C ASP A 108 -8.89 20.87 5.18
N ASN A 109 -9.41 20.82 3.97
CA ASN A 109 -10.00 19.60 3.42
C ASN A 109 -9.00 18.75 2.64
N PHE A 110 -8.00 19.33 1.99
CA PHE A 110 -7.08 18.60 1.13
C PHE A 110 -6.34 17.45 1.85
N PRO A 111 -5.82 17.62 3.09
CA PRO A 111 -5.21 16.49 3.80
C PRO A 111 -6.20 15.35 4.09
N LYS A 112 -7.47 15.68 4.38
CA LYS A 112 -8.52 14.69 4.60
C LYS A 112 -8.86 13.95 3.32
N TRP A 113 -9.03 14.69 2.22
CA TRP A 113 -9.34 14.11 0.91
C TRP A 113 -8.19 13.24 0.38
N ALA A 114 -6.93 13.63 0.59
CA ALA A 114 -5.78 12.79 0.27
C ALA A 114 -5.80 11.47 1.04
N ASN A 115 -6.17 11.47 2.32
CA ASN A 115 -6.32 10.27 3.12
C ASN A 115 -7.50 9.40 2.63
N HIS A 116 -8.63 10.01 2.24
CA HIS A 116 -9.75 9.25 1.64
C HIS A 116 -9.31 8.57 0.35
N ALA A 117 -8.63 9.27 -0.55
CA ALA A 117 -8.12 8.72 -1.79
C ALA A 117 -7.11 7.60 -1.55
N ASN A 118 -6.22 7.76 -0.56
CA ASN A 118 -5.27 6.72 -0.17
C ASN A 118 -5.98 5.46 0.34
N GLY A 119 -7.02 5.60 1.16
CA GLY A 119 -7.83 4.47 1.62
C GLY A 119 -8.55 3.76 0.47
N MET A 120 -9.10 4.49 -0.50
CA MET A 120 -9.69 3.91 -1.71
C MET A 120 -8.64 3.14 -2.52
N LEU A 121 -7.46 3.72 -2.70
CA LEU A 121 -6.35 3.08 -3.42
C LEU A 121 -5.95 1.75 -2.78
N GLN A 122 -5.74 1.74 -1.47
CA GLN A 122 -5.41 0.51 -0.72
C GLN A 122 -6.46 -0.58 -0.94
N SER A 123 -7.74 -0.25 -0.84
CA SER A 123 -8.84 -1.18 -1.05
C SER A 123 -8.92 -1.68 -2.50
N ASN A 124 -8.72 -0.78 -3.47
CA ASN A 124 -8.76 -1.11 -4.89
C ASN A 124 -7.61 -2.06 -5.26
N VAL A 125 -6.37 -1.76 -4.84
CA VAL A 125 -5.21 -2.64 -5.07
C VAL A 125 -5.43 -4.01 -4.42
N TRP A 126 -5.88 -4.05 -3.17
CA TRP A 126 -6.15 -5.31 -2.47
C TRP A 126 -7.19 -6.16 -3.20
N THR A 127 -8.24 -5.53 -3.72
CA THR A 127 -9.28 -6.21 -4.50
C THR A 127 -8.75 -6.68 -5.85
N ALA A 128 -7.95 -5.86 -6.53
CA ALA A 128 -7.33 -6.22 -7.80
C ALA A 128 -6.35 -7.40 -7.66
N LEU A 129 -5.54 -7.42 -6.61
CA LEU A 129 -4.70 -8.58 -6.29
C LEU A 129 -5.54 -9.84 -6.10
N ARG A 130 -6.68 -9.74 -5.42
CA ARG A 130 -7.60 -10.87 -5.27
C ARG A 130 -8.20 -11.34 -6.61
N GLN A 131 -8.40 -10.44 -7.58
CA GLN A 131 -8.82 -10.82 -8.93
C GLN A 131 -7.78 -11.69 -9.65
N LEU A 132 -6.52 -11.50 -9.33
CA LEU A 132 -5.38 -12.31 -9.82
C LEU A 132 -5.11 -13.55 -8.97
N ASP A 133 -6.01 -13.90 -8.04
CA ASP A 133 -5.86 -14.99 -7.06
C ASP A 133 -4.66 -14.81 -6.09
N VAL A 134 -4.15 -13.60 -5.96
CA VAL A 134 -3.10 -13.26 -4.99
C VAL A 134 -3.72 -12.93 -3.63
N GLY A 135 -3.22 -13.59 -2.58
CA GLY A 135 -3.54 -13.29 -1.19
C GLY A 135 -2.67 -12.14 -0.66
N ALA A 136 -3.24 -11.26 0.14
CA ALA A 136 -2.51 -10.17 0.76
C ALA A 136 -3.03 -9.86 2.17
N SER A 137 -2.21 -9.17 2.96
CA SER A 137 -2.51 -8.69 4.30
C SER A 137 -2.16 -7.21 4.41
N LEU A 138 -3.13 -6.37 4.78
CA LEU A 138 -2.90 -4.95 4.99
C LEU A 138 -2.37 -4.74 6.42
N GLN A 139 -1.22 -4.08 6.54
CA GLN A 139 -0.54 -3.82 7.80
C GLN A 139 -0.35 -2.32 8.04
N HIS A 140 -0.50 -1.89 9.28
CA HIS A 140 -0.31 -0.51 9.72
C HIS A 140 0.64 -0.48 10.91
N TYR A 141 1.80 0.12 10.73
CA TYR A 141 2.83 0.23 11.79
C TYR A 141 3.23 1.68 12.06
N ASN A 142 2.48 2.64 11.50
CA ASN A 142 2.71 4.05 11.74
C ASN A 142 2.34 4.45 13.18
N PRO A 143 3.03 5.38 13.82
CA PRO A 143 4.16 6.13 13.28
C PRO A 143 5.53 5.46 13.50
N VAL A 144 5.60 4.24 14.04
CA VAL A 144 6.85 3.59 14.45
C VAL A 144 7.87 3.49 13.31
N ILE A 145 7.39 3.12 12.12
CA ILE A 145 8.23 2.90 10.94
C ILE A 145 8.49 4.16 10.10
N ASP A 146 7.85 5.28 10.39
CA ASP A 146 7.83 6.45 9.49
C ASP A 146 9.22 6.99 9.15
N LYS A 147 10.14 7.02 10.12
CA LYS A 147 11.50 7.51 9.89
C LYS A 147 12.40 6.50 9.17
N ALA A 148 12.12 5.21 9.35
CA ALA A 148 12.97 4.15 8.83
C ALA A 148 12.65 3.79 7.38
N VAL A 149 11.40 4.00 6.95
CA VAL A 149 10.87 3.60 5.64
C VAL A 149 10.74 4.77 4.65
N ARG A 150 10.96 6.01 5.10
CA ARG A 150 10.97 7.21 4.24
C ARG A 150 12.24 7.38 3.42
#